data_4819f934c7feadc6049c4eeda41a2a23
#
_entry.id   4819f934c7feadc6049c4eeda41a2a23
#
_cell.length_a   1.000
_cell.length_b   1.000
_cell.length_c   1.000
_cell.angle_alpha   90.00
_cell.angle_beta   90.00
_cell.angle_gamma   90.00
#
_symmetry.space_group_name_H-M   'P 1'
#
loop_
_entity.id
_entity.type
_entity.pdbx_description
1 polymer ?
#
loop_
_entity_poly.entity_id
_entity_poly.type
_entity_poly.pdbx_seq_one_letter_code
_entity_poly.pdbx_strand_id
1 'polypeptide(L)'
;DLGCAPGGWCQVAVKRINALGTRQGKKIGTILGVDLQEVESIPGAEIHVLDFMEDDADAKVKAWLDGPADVVMSDMAAASSGHKQTDHLRIIALCEAAAYFAFDVLTPGGTFVAKVLAGGAEGELQALLKRKFTKVMNMKPPASRSNSSEKFVVATGFRG
;
A
#
# COMPACT_ATOMS: atom_id res chain seq x y z
N ASP A 1 1.06 -4.39 3.40
CA ASP A 1 1.61 -3.02 3.54
C ASP A 1 2.95 -2.94 2.81
N LEU A 2 2.95 -2.37 1.63
CA LEU A 2 4.13 -2.21 0.78
C LEU A 2 4.81 -0.90 1.15
N GLY A 3 6.10 -0.97 1.52
CA GLY A 3 6.83 0.18 2.04
C GLY A 3 6.45 0.48 3.49
N CYS A 4 6.50 -0.53 4.35
CA CYS A 4 5.91 -0.46 5.68
C CYS A 4 6.76 0.29 6.72
N ALA A 5 8.04 0.56 6.48
CA ALA A 5 8.88 1.26 7.46
C ALA A 5 8.37 2.70 7.72
N PRO A 6 8.45 3.21 8.94
CA PRO A 6 8.96 2.57 10.15
C PRO A 6 8.00 1.59 10.84
N GLY A 7 6.78 1.42 10.34
CA GLY A 7 5.84 0.43 10.84
C GLY A 7 4.53 0.99 11.40
N GLY A 8 4.30 2.29 11.28
CA GLY A 8 3.10 2.93 11.84
C GLY A 8 1.79 2.38 11.30
N TRP A 9 1.71 2.14 10.00
CA TRP A 9 0.50 1.57 9.40
C TRP A 9 0.27 0.12 9.84
N CYS A 10 1.35 -0.67 9.96
CA CYS A 10 1.25 -2.02 10.49
C CYS A 10 0.76 -2.03 11.93
N GLN A 11 1.23 -1.11 12.77
CA GLN A 11 0.78 -1.00 14.16
C GLN A 11 -0.72 -0.71 14.25
N VAL A 12 -1.21 0.21 13.43
CA VAL A 12 -2.65 0.52 13.37
C VAL A 12 -3.44 -0.67 12.85
N ALA A 13 -2.95 -1.31 11.79
CA ALA A 13 -3.62 -2.47 11.19
C ALA A 13 -3.74 -3.63 12.17
N VAL A 14 -2.69 -3.95 12.92
CA VAL A 14 -2.70 -5.02 13.93
C VAL A 14 -3.87 -4.85 14.90
N LYS A 15 -4.11 -3.64 15.35
CA LYS A 15 -5.23 -3.34 16.27
C LYS A 15 -6.58 -3.47 15.57
N ARG A 16 -6.69 -2.92 14.37
CA ARG A 16 -7.96 -2.86 13.63
C ARG A 16 -8.45 -4.21 13.17
N ILE A 17 -7.54 -5.08 12.78
CA ILE A 17 -7.87 -6.42 12.25
C ILE A 17 -7.83 -7.50 13.33
N ASN A 18 -7.58 -7.13 14.57
CA ASN A 18 -7.49 -8.09 15.69
C ASN A 18 -6.41 -9.16 15.48
N ALA A 19 -5.24 -8.76 14.98
CA ALA A 19 -4.17 -9.70 14.61
C ALA A 19 -3.63 -10.51 15.81
N LEU A 20 -3.68 -9.92 17.00
CA LEU A 20 -3.24 -10.62 18.24
C LEU A 20 -4.34 -11.46 18.89
N GLY A 21 -5.57 -11.41 18.37
CA GLY A 21 -6.70 -12.18 18.92
C GLY A 21 -7.15 -11.72 20.31
N THR A 22 -6.81 -10.49 20.71
CA THR A 22 -7.12 -9.98 22.04
C THR A 22 -8.59 -9.59 22.21
N ARG A 23 -9.30 -9.33 21.12
CA ARG A 23 -10.73 -9.05 21.13
C ARG A 23 -11.49 -10.35 20.89
N GLN A 24 -12.02 -10.92 21.98
CA GLN A 24 -12.73 -12.19 21.93
C GLN A 24 -13.99 -12.09 21.09
N GLY A 25 -14.29 -13.16 20.35
CA GLY A 25 -15.45 -13.22 19.47
C GLY A 25 -15.31 -12.45 18.16
N LYS A 26 -14.18 -11.83 17.92
CA LYS A 26 -13.88 -11.15 16.65
C LYS A 26 -12.93 -11.98 15.80
N LYS A 27 -13.14 -11.94 14.48
CA LYS A 27 -12.26 -12.61 13.53
C LYS A 27 -10.82 -12.10 13.70
N ILE A 28 -9.86 -13.02 13.63
CA ILE A 28 -8.44 -12.69 13.66
C ILE A 28 -7.99 -12.45 12.23
N GLY A 29 -7.49 -11.24 11.97
CA GLY A 29 -6.90 -10.88 10.68
C GLY A 29 -5.40 -11.06 10.66
N THR A 30 -4.80 -10.97 9.50
CA THR A 30 -3.35 -11.03 9.31
C THR A 30 -2.87 -9.79 8.55
N ILE A 31 -1.66 -9.33 8.86
CA ILE A 31 -1.00 -8.27 8.12
C ILE A 31 0.42 -8.68 7.77
N LEU A 32 0.76 -8.47 6.50
CA LEU A 32 2.08 -8.68 5.95
C LEU A 32 2.65 -7.33 5.50
N GLY A 33 3.85 -7.00 5.97
CA GLY A 33 4.55 -5.79 5.56
C GLY A 33 5.88 -6.10 4.91
N VAL A 34 6.28 -5.32 3.94
CA VAL A 34 7.59 -5.40 3.31
C VAL A 34 8.20 -4.01 3.15
N ASP A 35 9.52 -3.92 3.27
CA ASP A 35 10.26 -2.67 3.08
C ASP A 35 11.71 -2.98 2.72
N LEU A 36 12.38 -2.03 2.07
CA LEU A 36 13.81 -2.08 1.82
C LEU A 36 14.63 -2.07 3.11
N GLN A 37 14.11 -1.39 4.13
CA GLN A 37 14.76 -1.23 5.43
C GLN A 37 14.24 -2.27 6.40
N GLU A 38 15.09 -2.67 7.35
CA GLU A 38 14.62 -3.44 8.49
C GLU A 38 13.63 -2.63 9.31
N VAL A 39 12.57 -3.29 9.74
CA VAL A 39 11.55 -2.72 10.62
C VAL A 39 11.60 -3.45 11.94
N GLU A 40 11.58 -2.71 13.02
CA GLU A 40 11.52 -3.30 14.36
C GLU A 40 10.29 -4.19 14.47
N SER A 41 10.46 -5.35 15.08
CA SER A 41 9.40 -6.36 15.21
C SER A 41 8.12 -5.76 15.81
N ILE A 42 7.00 -5.99 15.14
CA ILE A 42 5.68 -5.55 15.59
C ILE A 42 4.85 -6.78 15.89
N PRO A 43 4.47 -7.00 17.17
CA PRO A 43 3.63 -8.15 17.51
C PRO A 43 2.34 -8.16 16.69
N GLY A 44 2.04 -9.31 16.08
CA GLY A 44 0.87 -9.48 15.22
C GLY A 44 1.09 -9.19 13.76
N ALA A 45 2.23 -8.64 13.37
CA ALA A 45 2.57 -8.37 11.96
C ALA A 45 3.71 -9.27 11.50
N GLU A 46 3.60 -9.80 10.28
CA GLU A 46 4.70 -10.46 9.59
C GLU A 46 5.37 -9.43 8.69
N ILE A 47 6.68 -9.20 8.90
CA ILE A 47 7.41 -8.16 8.15
C ILE A 47 8.68 -8.76 7.57
N HIS A 48 8.92 -8.49 6.28
CA HIS A 48 10.10 -8.94 5.57
C HIS A 48 10.84 -7.77 4.94
N VAL A 49 12.17 -7.90 4.87
CA VAL A 49 13.00 -6.98 4.07
C VAL A 49 12.95 -7.45 2.63
N LEU A 50 12.50 -6.58 1.74
CA LEU A 50 12.36 -6.90 0.32
C LEU A 50 12.33 -5.62 -0.50
N ASP A 51 13.07 -5.62 -1.62
CA ASP A 51 12.88 -4.61 -2.67
C ASP A 51 11.73 -5.06 -3.56
N PHE A 52 10.57 -4.40 -3.43
CA PHE A 52 9.38 -4.76 -4.17
C PHE A 52 9.53 -4.58 -5.69
N MET A 53 10.52 -3.82 -6.13
CA MET A 53 10.78 -3.61 -7.56
C MET A 53 11.71 -4.67 -8.18
N GLU A 54 12.19 -5.64 -7.41
CA GLU A 54 12.90 -6.80 -7.96
C GLU A 54 11.97 -7.71 -8.76
N ASP A 55 12.54 -8.42 -9.75
CA ASP A 55 11.76 -9.18 -10.73
C ASP A 55 10.82 -10.22 -10.12
N ASP A 56 11.22 -10.88 -9.03
CA ASP A 56 10.44 -11.94 -8.39
C ASP A 56 9.76 -11.50 -7.09
N ALA A 57 9.79 -10.21 -6.77
CA ALA A 57 9.27 -9.69 -5.51
C ALA A 57 7.78 -9.95 -5.34
N ASP A 58 6.99 -9.75 -6.38
CA ASP A 58 5.55 -9.99 -6.34
C ASP A 58 5.22 -11.46 -6.03
N ALA A 59 5.96 -12.39 -6.61
CA ALA A 59 5.79 -13.82 -6.34
C ALA A 59 6.14 -14.16 -4.89
N LYS A 60 7.20 -13.57 -4.35
CA LYS A 60 7.58 -13.76 -2.94
C LYS A 60 6.49 -13.25 -1.99
N VAL A 61 5.98 -12.06 -2.24
CA VAL A 61 4.92 -11.48 -1.39
C VAL A 61 3.65 -12.32 -1.46
N LYS A 62 3.27 -12.78 -2.65
CA LYS A 62 2.11 -13.67 -2.81
C LYS A 62 2.28 -14.96 -2.00
N ALA A 63 3.47 -15.54 -2.01
CA ALA A 63 3.75 -16.75 -1.25
C ALA A 63 3.63 -16.53 0.27
N TRP A 64 4.14 -15.42 0.78
CA TRP A 64 4.03 -15.08 2.20
C TRP A 64 2.59 -14.73 2.60
N LEU A 65 1.82 -14.16 1.69
CA LEU A 65 0.44 -13.75 1.95
C LEU A 65 -0.49 -14.94 2.20
N ASP A 66 -0.22 -16.06 1.56
CA ASP A 66 -0.97 -17.31 1.71
C ASP A 66 -2.48 -17.13 1.51
N GLY A 67 -2.84 -16.58 0.37
CA GLY A 67 -4.23 -16.39 -0.02
C GLY A 67 -4.52 -14.97 -0.49
N PRO A 68 -5.79 -14.68 -0.82
CA PRO A 68 -6.17 -13.36 -1.28
C PRO A 68 -6.14 -12.33 -0.14
N ALA A 69 -6.00 -11.07 -0.53
CA ALA A 69 -5.97 -9.94 0.40
C ALA A 69 -7.29 -9.16 0.34
N ASP A 70 -7.68 -8.61 1.47
CA ASP A 70 -8.82 -7.68 1.55
C ASP A 70 -8.38 -6.23 1.31
N VAL A 71 -7.16 -5.91 1.69
CA VAL A 71 -6.60 -4.56 1.57
C VAL A 71 -5.14 -4.65 1.13
N VAL A 72 -4.77 -3.84 0.16
CA VAL A 72 -3.37 -3.59 -0.20
C VAL A 72 -3.10 -2.12 0.03
N MET A 73 -2.08 -1.81 0.83
CA MET A 73 -1.65 -0.45 1.14
C MET A 73 -0.24 -0.24 0.60
N SER A 74 0.03 0.94 0.07
CA SER A 74 1.36 1.31 -0.39
C SER A 74 1.75 2.70 0.08
N ASP A 75 2.86 2.76 0.80
CA ASP A 75 3.52 4.00 1.20
C ASP A 75 4.98 3.99 0.72
N MET A 76 5.22 3.30 -0.40
CA MET A 76 6.54 3.23 -0.98
C MET A 76 6.98 4.60 -1.48
N ALA A 77 8.23 4.95 -1.19
CA ALA A 77 8.82 6.20 -1.63
C ALA A 77 10.21 5.93 -2.23
N ALA A 78 10.54 6.70 -3.26
CA ALA A 78 11.88 6.68 -3.82
C ALA A 78 12.75 7.71 -3.10
N ALA A 79 14.06 7.43 -3.01
CA ALA A 79 15.00 8.41 -2.52
C ALA A 79 14.99 9.66 -3.41
N SER A 80 15.04 10.84 -2.79
CA SER A 80 15.08 12.10 -3.53
C SER A 80 16.39 12.21 -4.31
N SER A 81 16.29 12.47 -5.61
CA SER A 81 17.44 12.68 -6.49
C SER A 81 17.80 14.17 -6.63
N GLY A 82 16.96 15.06 -6.13
CA GLY A 82 17.06 16.50 -6.36
C GLY A 82 16.43 16.94 -7.67
N HIS A 83 15.99 16.03 -8.52
CA HIS A 83 15.26 16.30 -9.76
C HIS A 83 13.78 16.01 -9.55
N LYS A 84 12.98 17.04 -9.39
CA LYS A 84 11.56 16.94 -9.05
C LYS A 84 10.78 16.04 -10.02
N GLN A 85 11.01 16.20 -11.32
CA GLN A 85 10.32 15.41 -12.34
C GLN A 85 10.71 13.93 -12.28
N THR A 86 12.01 13.63 -12.10
CA THR A 86 12.51 12.26 -11.96
C THR A 86 11.93 11.58 -10.72
N ASP A 87 11.91 12.29 -9.60
CA ASP A 87 11.38 11.77 -8.34
C ASP A 87 9.88 11.50 -8.46
N HIS A 88 9.14 12.38 -9.12
CA HIS A 88 7.71 12.21 -9.37
C HIS A 88 7.44 10.96 -10.21
N LEU A 89 8.19 10.75 -11.30
CA LEU A 89 8.05 9.56 -12.14
C LEU A 89 8.36 8.26 -11.40
N ARG A 90 9.36 8.28 -10.52
CA ARG A 90 9.70 7.11 -9.69
C ARG A 90 8.58 6.75 -8.73
N ILE A 91 7.96 7.74 -8.12
CA ILE A 91 6.83 7.51 -7.20
C ILE A 91 5.63 6.97 -7.95
N ILE A 92 5.33 7.49 -9.13
CA ILE A 92 4.26 6.95 -9.98
C ILE A 92 4.54 5.50 -10.36
N ALA A 93 5.77 5.16 -10.72
CA ALA A 93 6.15 3.78 -11.05
C ALA A 93 5.94 2.82 -9.85
N LEU A 94 6.29 3.26 -8.64
CA LEU A 94 6.04 2.49 -7.43
C LEU A 94 4.54 2.31 -7.17
N CYS A 95 3.75 3.34 -7.36
CA CYS A 95 2.30 3.28 -7.21
C CYS A 95 1.66 2.33 -8.23
N GLU A 96 2.11 2.37 -9.47
CA GLU A 96 1.62 1.46 -10.52
C GLU A 96 1.98 0.01 -10.22
N ALA A 97 3.20 -0.26 -9.77
CA ALA A 97 3.62 -1.60 -9.37
C ALA A 97 2.74 -2.13 -8.24
N ALA A 98 2.47 -1.29 -7.24
CA ALA A 98 1.57 -1.65 -6.14
C ALA A 98 0.14 -1.90 -6.63
N ALA A 99 -0.36 -1.10 -7.57
CA ALA A 99 -1.70 -1.27 -8.13
C ALA A 99 -1.83 -2.58 -8.90
N TYR A 100 -0.87 -2.91 -9.75
CA TYR A 100 -0.90 -4.18 -10.49
C TYR A 100 -0.80 -5.38 -9.55
N PHE A 101 0.01 -5.29 -8.52
CA PHE A 101 0.05 -6.32 -7.48
C PHE A 101 -1.32 -6.47 -6.80
N ALA A 102 -1.97 -5.35 -6.47
CA ALA A 102 -3.29 -5.37 -5.86
C ALA A 102 -4.32 -6.06 -6.76
N PHE A 103 -4.28 -5.84 -8.08
CA PHE A 103 -5.19 -6.50 -9.01
C PHE A 103 -5.02 -8.02 -9.00
N ASP A 104 -3.81 -8.51 -8.73
CA ASP A 104 -3.53 -9.94 -8.69
C ASP A 104 -3.99 -10.60 -7.38
N VAL A 105 -4.01 -9.87 -6.27
CA VAL A 105 -4.18 -10.48 -4.95
C VAL A 105 -5.48 -10.10 -4.24
N LEU A 106 -6.12 -8.99 -4.61
CA LEU A 106 -7.34 -8.55 -3.92
C LEU A 106 -8.52 -9.46 -4.19
N THR A 107 -9.30 -9.71 -3.15
CA THR A 107 -10.62 -10.30 -3.31
C THR A 107 -11.56 -9.29 -3.99
N PRO A 108 -12.59 -9.75 -4.72
CA PRO A 108 -13.65 -8.85 -5.17
C PRO A 108 -14.23 -8.06 -3.98
N GLY A 109 -14.40 -6.77 -4.15
CA GLY A 109 -14.81 -5.87 -3.07
C GLY A 109 -13.66 -5.30 -2.26
N GLY A 110 -12.43 -5.73 -2.50
CA GLY A 110 -11.26 -5.28 -1.76
C GLY A 110 -10.90 -3.82 -1.99
N THR A 111 -9.94 -3.34 -1.21
CA THR A 111 -9.52 -1.93 -1.17
C THR A 111 -8.03 -1.78 -1.43
N PHE A 112 -7.69 -0.75 -2.22
CA PHE A 112 -6.31 -0.34 -2.47
C PHE A 112 -6.10 1.09 -1.97
N VAL A 113 -5.03 1.31 -1.22
CA VAL A 113 -4.63 2.63 -0.73
C VAL A 113 -3.18 2.88 -1.11
N ALA A 114 -2.90 4.02 -1.72
CA ALA A 114 -1.53 4.38 -2.09
C ALA A 114 -1.26 5.85 -1.83
N LYS A 115 -0.05 6.14 -1.35
CA LYS A 115 0.46 7.50 -1.29
C LYS A 115 0.95 7.91 -2.66
N VAL A 116 0.50 9.07 -3.13
CA VAL A 116 0.89 9.66 -4.41
C VAL A 116 1.28 11.12 -4.23
N LEU A 117 2.01 11.66 -5.20
CA LEU A 117 2.29 13.09 -5.26
C LEU A 117 1.30 13.75 -6.21
N ALA A 118 0.76 14.90 -5.81
CA ALA A 118 -0.04 15.73 -6.70
C ALA A 118 0.82 16.29 -7.83
N GLY A 119 0.32 16.20 -9.05
CA GLY A 119 0.99 16.72 -10.25
C GLY A 119 0.89 15.76 -11.43
N GLY A 120 0.94 16.26 -12.59
CA GLY A 120 0.78 15.78 -13.95
C GLY A 120 0.68 14.30 -14.32
N ALA A 121 1.44 13.39 -13.73
CA ALA A 121 1.47 11.99 -14.15
C ALA A 121 0.47 11.07 -13.43
N GLU A 122 -0.25 11.58 -12.44
CA GLU A 122 -1.19 10.77 -11.65
C GLU A 122 -2.49 10.41 -12.39
N GLY A 123 -2.79 11.14 -13.48
CA GLY A 123 -4.03 10.95 -14.23
C GLY A 123 -4.18 9.55 -14.81
N GLU A 124 -3.09 8.95 -15.30
CA GLU A 124 -3.11 7.59 -15.83
C GLU A 124 -3.38 6.56 -14.73
N LEU A 125 -2.78 6.74 -13.56
CA LEU A 125 -3.03 5.88 -12.40
C LEU A 125 -4.50 5.99 -11.97
N GLN A 126 -5.04 7.21 -11.89
CA GLN A 126 -6.45 7.44 -11.57
C GLN A 126 -7.37 6.72 -12.56
N ALA A 127 -7.10 6.85 -13.86
CA ALA A 127 -7.90 6.21 -14.90
C ALA A 127 -7.84 4.67 -14.79
N LEU A 128 -6.65 4.12 -14.52
CA LEU A 128 -6.46 2.69 -14.31
C LEU A 128 -7.28 2.20 -13.12
N LEU A 129 -7.22 2.89 -12.00
CA LEU A 129 -7.95 2.52 -10.80
C LEU A 129 -9.46 2.61 -10.99
N LYS A 130 -9.94 3.62 -11.70
CA LYS A 130 -11.38 3.77 -12.02
C LYS A 130 -11.93 2.62 -12.85
N ARG A 131 -11.10 2.01 -13.69
CA ARG A 131 -11.51 0.82 -14.45
C ARG A 131 -11.60 -0.44 -13.59
N LYS A 132 -10.83 -0.51 -12.51
CA LYS A 132 -10.69 -1.71 -11.67
C LYS A 132 -11.50 -1.66 -10.38
N PHE A 133 -11.93 -0.48 -9.96
CA PHE A 133 -12.64 -0.29 -8.70
C PHE A 133 -13.93 0.48 -8.92
N THR A 134 -14.91 0.25 -8.06
CA THR A 134 -16.20 0.95 -8.17
C THR A 134 -16.11 2.40 -7.74
N LYS A 135 -15.18 2.73 -6.83
CA LYS A 135 -15.02 4.10 -6.31
C LYS A 135 -13.54 4.40 -6.11
N VAL A 136 -13.11 5.57 -6.55
CA VAL A 136 -11.75 6.08 -6.36
C VAL A 136 -11.85 7.47 -5.75
N MET A 137 -11.21 7.66 -4.60
CA MET A 137 -11.20 8.94 -3.88
C MET A 137 -9.77 9.39 -3.67
N ASN A 138 -9.57 10.70 -3.64
CA ASN A 138 -8.32 11.31 -3.21
C ASN A 138 -8.51 11.89 -1.82
N MET A 139 -7.57 11.60 -0.91
CA MET A 139 -7.63 12.08 0.47
C MET A 139 -6.32 12.76 0.82
N LYS A 140 -6.43 13.92 1.46
CA LYS A 140 -5.29 14.56 2.12
C LYS A 140 -5.51 14.43 3.62
N PRO A 141 -4.64 13.67 4.35
CA PRO A 141 -4.84 13.50 5.79
C PRO A 141 -4.81 14.83 6.54
N PRO A 142 -5.61 14.99 7.61
CA PRO A 142 -5.60 16.22 8.41
C PRO A 142 -4.21 16.55 9.00
N ALA A 143 -3.40 15.55 9.25
CA ALA A 143 -2.03 15.73 9.76
C ALA A 143 -1.03 16.20 8.70
N SER A 144 -1.39 16.17 7.41
CA SER A 144 -0.53 16.67 6.35
C SER A 144 -0.41 18.19 6.39
N ARG A 145 0.80 18.68 6.10
CA ARG A 145 1.01 20.12 5.93
C ARG A 145 0.23 20.60 4.70
N SER A 146 -0.34 21.79 4.79
CA SER A 146 -1.14 22.37 3.69
C SER A 146 -0.35 22.56 2.41
N ASN A 147 0.97 22.72 2.49
CA ASN A 147 1.86 22.87 1.33
C ASN A 147 2.47 21.55 0.85
N SER A 148 2.13 20.43 1.47
CA SER A 148 2.60 19.13 1.03
C SER A 148 1.91 18.72 -0.26
N SER A 149 2.67 18.20 -1.23
CA SER A 149 2.13 17.61 -2.45
C SER A 149 1.65 16.17 -2.25
N GLU A 150 1.88 15.58 -1.08
CA GLU A 150 1.47 14.22 -0.77
C GLU A 150 -0.04 14.14 -0.56
N LYS A 151 -0.63 13.11 -1.13
CA LYS A 151 -2.03 12.75 -0.88
C LYS A 151 -2.18 11.24 -0.98
N PHE A 152 -3.32 10.71 -0.56
CA PHE A 152 -3.63 9.30 -0.70
C PHE A 152 -4.73 9.11 -1.73
N VAL A 153 -4.58 8.06 -2.53
CA VAL A 153 -5.64 7.51 -3.35
C VAL A 153 -6.23 6.33 -2.59
N VAL A 154 -7.56 6.32 -2.48
CA VAL A 154 -8.30 5.23 -1.86
C VAL A 154 -9.27 4.68 -2.90
N ALA A 155 -9.03 3.45 -3.35
CA ALA A 155 -9.87 2.76 -4.33
C ALA A 155 -10.59 1.61 -3.63
N THR A 156 -11.92 1.62 -3.69
CA THR A 156 -12.76 0.63 -3.02
C THR A 156 -13.64 -0.11 -4.02
N GLY A 157 -14.01 -1.33 -3.64
CA GLY A 157 -14.88 -2.16 -4.47
C GLY A 157 -14.16 -2.73 -5.68
N PHE A 158 -13.06 -3.47 -5.44
CA PHE A 158 -12.33 -4.13 -6.52
C PHE A 158 -13.29 -5.02 -7.34
N ARG A 159 -13.25 -4.88 -8.65
CA ARG A 159 -14.20 -5.57 -9.55
C ARG A 159 -13.81 -7.02 -9.84
N GLY A 160 -12.58 -7.38 -9.58
CA GLY A 160 -12.09 -8.72 -9.88
C GLY A 160 -11.34 -8.86 -11.19
#